data_ee9dda27bc75e743213f2ae38a9c98db
#
_entry.id   ee9dda27bc75e743213f2ae38a9c98db
#
_cell.length_a   1.000
_cell.length_b   1.000
_cell.length_c   1.000
_cell.angle_alpha   90.00
_cell.angle_beta   90.00
_cell.angle_gamma   90.00
#
_symmetry.space_group_name_H-M   'P 1'
#
loop_
_entity.id
_entity.type
_entity.pdbx_description
1 polymer ?
#
loop_
_entity_poly.entity_id
_entity_poly.type
_entity_poly.pdbx_seq_one_letter_code
_entity_poly.pdbx_strand_id
1 'polypeptide(L)'
;LFGAKREKVKYYGMMIMGIGLVFYGMGLMGDAMAPLRSYEPFLEILKSLERPAAGILAGAVFTAIVQSSAATVGIAIAMASEGLLALPAGIALALGANIGTAVTTGLMGYLSSKSTQAVRASVVHVAFNIVGVLLWLPLIWLLVDIAIWISPSSPELGGAARAASEVPRQIANANTFFNVINTLLFIGVTGWFARLAEWLVRERAPREGVIIEPEFLDEVALAVPSVALQQVRLELGRVGEITLGMLQDIRPAFRARDMGHLADIARRDDEVD
;
A
#
# COMPACT_ATOMS: atom_id res chain seq x y z
N LEU A 1 -13.17 7.26 25.74
CA LEU A 1 -14.00 7.08 24.55
C LEU A 1 -15.49 7.27 24.84
N PHE A 2 -16.06 6.47 25.73
CA PHE A 2 -17.51 6.44 25.98
C PHE A 2 -18.03 7.64 26.77
N GLY A 3 -17.18 8.34 27.56
CA GLY A 3 -17.56 9.53 28.35
C GLY A 3 -17.28 10.88 27.69
N ALA A 4 -16.67 10.89 26.50
CA ALA A 4 -16.29 12.14 25.86
C ALA A 4 -17.48 12.82 25.16
N LYS A 5 -17.86 14.00 25.62
CA LYS A 5 -18.93 14.82 25.01
C LYS A 5 -18.46 15.59 23.76
N ARG A 6 -17.15 15.76 23.57
CA ARG A 6 -16.56 16.46 22.41
C ARG A 6 -16.02 15.44 21.39
N GLU A 7 -16.43 15.54 20.15
CA GLU A 7 -15.98 14.64 19.07
C GLU A 7 -14.45 14.57 18.94
N LYS A 8 -13.76 15.71 18.99
CA LYS A 8 -12.28 15.76 18.94
C LYS A 8 -11.63 14.89 20.02
N VAL A 9 -12.16 14.92 21.26
CA VAL A 9 -11.63 14.11 22.37
C VAL A 9 -11.88 12.63 22.11
N LYS A 10 -13.01 12.28 21.50
CA LYS A 10 -13.31 10.90 21.08
C LYS A 10 -12.33 10.39 20.04
N TYR A 11 -11.99 11.21 19.02
CA TYR A 11 -11.00 10.83 18.00
C TYR A 11 -9.59 10.67 18.59
N TYR A 12 -9.14 11.56 19.46
CA TYR A 12 -7.87 11.36 20.19
C TYR A 12 -7.88 10.09 21.04
N GLY A 13 -8.97 9.80 21.71
CA GLY A 13 -9.13 8.56 22.48
C GLY A 13 -9.06 7.31 21.58
N MET A 14 -9.65 7.35 20.38
CA MET A 14 -9.56 6.26 19.40
C MET A 14 -8.13 6.07 18.89
N MET A 15 -7.40 7.18 18.61
CA MET A 15 -5.99 7.09 18.24
C MET A 15 -5.13 6.41 19.32
N ILE A 16 -5.24 6.87 20.55
CA ILE A 16 -4.48 6.30 21.69
C ILE A 16 -4.84 4.82 21.89
N MET A 17 -6.12 4.48 21.80
CA MET A 17 -6.58 3.10 21.88
C MET A 17 -6.02 2.25 20.73
N GLY A 18 -6.02 2.77 19.50
CA GLY A 18 -5.43 2.09 18.33
C GLY A 18 -3.95 1.79 18.53
N ILE A 19 -3.19 2.78 19.00
CA ILE A 19 -1.76 2.59 19.32
C ILE A 19 -1.60 1.53 20.44
N GLY A 20 -2.40 1.60 21.49
CA GLY A 20 -2.37 0.60 22.57
C GLY A 20 -2.67 -0.82 22.08
N LEU A 21 -3.64 -0.98 21.16
CA LEU A 21 -3.96 -2.26 20.54
C LEU A 21 -2.81 -2.80 19.68
N VAL A 22 -2.07 -1.93 18.97
CA VAL A 22 -0.88 -2.34 18.20
C VAL A 22 0.18 -2.90 19.15
N PHE A 23 0.53 -2.20 20.23
CA PHE A 23 1.52 -2.69 21.21
C PHE A 23 1.05 -3.97 21.91
N TYR A 24 -0.21 -4.06 22.27
CA TYR A 24 -0.78 -5.27 22.86
C TYR A 24 -0.69 -6.45 21.88
N GLY A 25 -1.04 -6.24 20.61
CA GLY A 25 -0.92 -7.26 19.56
C GLY A 25 0.52 -7.71 19.32
N MET A 26 1.49 -6.77 19.37
CA MET A 26 2.92 -7.12 19.29
C MET A 26 3.36 -8.00 20.47
N GLY A 27 2.90 -7.71 21.69
CA GLY A 27 3.15 -8.55 22.86
C GLY A 27 2.61 -9.96 22.68
N LEU A 28 1.34 -10.09 22.24
CA LEU A 28 0.73 -11.40 21.95
C LEU A 28 1.49 -12.18 20.86
N MET A 29 1.99 -11.50 19.82
CA MET A 29 2.82 -12.13 18.79
C MET A 29 4.14 -12.64 19.39
N GLY A 30 4.80 -11.86 20.24
CA GLY A 30 6.00 -12.29 20.98
C GLY A 30 5.75 -13.55 21.79
N ASP A 31 4.71 -13.56 22.61
CA ASP A 31 4.35 -14.73 23.43
C ASP A 31 4.06 -15.97 22.58
N ALA A 32 3.37 -15.80 21.45
CA ALA A 32 3.07 -16.88 20.50
C ALA A 32 4.33 -17.45 19.80
N MET A 33 5.40 -16.64 19.69
CA MET A 33 6.68 -17.08 19.10
C MET A 33 7.55 -17.86 20.11
N ALA A 34 7.30 -17.73 21.40
CA ALA A 34 8.13 -18.36 22.44
C ALA A 34 8.34 -19.88 22.24
N PRO A 35 7.31 -20.71 21.91
CA PRO A 35 7.50 -22.13 21.65
C PRO A 35 8.37 -22.45 20.43
N LEU A 36 8.46 -21.52 19.47
CA LEU A 36 9.20 -21.71 18.21
C LEU A 36 10.72 -21.53 18.39
N ARG A 37 11.17 -20.99 19.52
CA ARG A 37 12.61 -20.80 19.82
C ARG A 37 13.40 -22.09 19.89
N SER A 38 12.74 -23.20 20.20
CA SER A 38 13.36 -24.53 20.28
C SER A 38 12.93 -25.50 19.19
N TYR A 39 12.12 -25.03 18.23
CA TYR A 39 11.62 -25.87 17.15
C TYR A 39 12.58 -25.81 15.94
N GLU A 40 13.46 -26.82 15.84
CA GLU A 40 14.52 -26.89 14.82
C GLU A 40 14.06 -26.61 13.36
N PRO A 41 12.93 -27.19 12.85
CA PRO A 41 12.53 -26.91 11.48
C PRO A 41 12.22 -25.42 11.22
N PHE A 42 11.71 -24.72 12.23
CA PHE A 42 11.45 -23.29 12.13
C PHE A 42 12.75 -22.48 12.14
N LEU A 43 13.71 -22.86 12.98
CA LEU A 43 15.02 -22.23 13.04
C LEU A 43 15.81 -22.40 11.73
N GLU A 44 15.68 -23.56 11.07
CA GLU A 44 16.27 -23.79 9.74
C GLU A 44 15.67 -22.87 8.66
N ILE A 45 14.33 -22.69 8.69
CA ILE A 45 13.67 -21.72 7.81
C ILE A 45 14.22 -20.32 8.06
N LEU A 46 14.33 -19.89 9.32
CA LEU A 46 14.85 -18.57 9.67
C LEU A 46 16.30 -18.36 9.21
N LYS A 47 17.16 -19.38 9.35
CA LYS A 47 18.53 -19.34 8.81
C LYS A 47 18.55 -19.16 7.29
N SER A 48 17.59 -19.75 6.57
CA SER A 48 17.48 -19.57 5.13
C SER A 48 17.16 -18.14 4.72
N LEU A 49 16.46 -17.37 5.58
CA LEU A 49 16.11 -15.98 5.36
C LEU A 49 17.30 -15.01 5.55
N GLU A 50 18.42 -15.47 6.08
CA GLU A 50 19.67 -14.69 6.13
C GLU A 50 20.22 -14.41 4.71
N ARG A 51 19.80 -15.22 3.72
CA ARG A 51 20.03 -14.90 2.30
C ARG A 51 19.07 -13.78 1.87
N PRO A 52 19.57 -12.60 1.49
CA PRO A 52 18.68 -11.44 1.22
C PRO A 52 17.56 -11.72 0.24
N ALA A 53 17.85 -12.41 -0.86
CA ALA A 53 16.83 -12.74 -1.86
C ALA A 53 15.73 -13.66 -1.29
N ALA A 54 16.08 -14.63 -0.43
CA ALA A 54 15.10 -15.51 0.20
C ALA A 54 14.24 -14.77 1.20
N GLY A 55 14.84 -13.88 2.02
CA GLY A 55 14.11 -13.03 2.94
C GLY A 55 13.14 -12.06 2.22
N ILE A 56 13.59 -11.43 1.13
CA ILE A 56 12.73 -10.57 0.32
C ILE A 56 11.56 -11.36 -0.28
N LEU A 57 11.83 -12.53 -0.87
CA LEU A 57 10.77 -13.37 -1.44
C LEU A 57 9.76 -13.81 -0.37
N ALA A 58 10.24 -14.26 0.79
CA ALA A 58 9.37 -14.66 1.90
C ALA A 58 8.51 -13.49 2.40
N GLY A 59 9.09 -12.30 2.58
CA GLY A 59 8.37 -11.09 2.95
C GLY A 59 7.31 -10.68 1.91
N ALA A 60 7.65 -10.79 0.62
CA ALA A 60 6.73 -10.48 -0.48
C ALA A 60 5.54 -11.46 -0.51
N VAL A 61 5.80 -12.76 -0.46
CA VAL A 61 4.75 -13.80 -0.46
C VAL A 61 3.86 -13.67 0.77
N PHE A 62 4.47 -13.55 1.95
CA PHE A 62 3.71 -13.40 3.19
C PHE A 62 2.82 -12.16 3.17
N THR A 63 3.36 -11.02 2.74
CA THR A 63 2.59 -9.77 2.64
C THR A 63 1.49 -9.86 1.58
N ALA A 64 1.74 -10.53 0.46
CA ALA A 64 0.71 -10.74 -0.57
C ALA A 64 -0.49 -11.55 -0.03
N ILE A 65 -0.24 -12.52 0.86
CA ILE A 65 -1.29 -13.31 1.51
C ILE A 65 -2.02 -12.49 2.56
N VAL A 66 -1.27 -11.84 3.45
CA VAL A 66 -1.83 -11.07 4.59
C VAL A 66 -2.39 -9.72 4.16
N GLN A 67 -1.94 -9.19 3.01
CA GLN A 67 -2.31 -7.88 2.45
C GLN A 67 -1.99 -6.69 3.37
N SER A 68 -0.96 -6.85 4.22
CA SER A 68 -0.53 -5.81 5.16
C SER A 68 0.98 -5.85 5.37
N SER A 69 1.70 -4.90 4.76
CA SER A 69 3.14 -4.73 5.00
C SER A 69 3.46 -4.34 6.45
N ALA A 70 2.56 -3.56 7.06
CA ALA A 70 2.71 -3.20 8.47
C ALA A 70 2.64 -4.43 9.40
N ALA A 71 1.76 -5.40 9.09
CA ALA A 71 1.69 -6.66 9.83
C ALA A 71 2.97 -7.49 9.62
N THR A 72 3.46 -7.59 8.40
CA THR A 72 4.72 -8.32 8.09
C THR A 72 5.92 -7.72 8.82
N VAL A 73 6.08 -6.40 8.77
CA VAL A 73 7.15 -5.70 9.50
C VAL A 73 6.97 -5.84 11.00
N GLY A 74 5.73 -5.77 11.50
CA GLY A 74 5.42 -5.98 12.92
C GLY A 74 5.81 -7.38 13.40
N ILE A 75 5.54 -8.41 12.62
CA ILE A 75 5.95 -9.79 12.91
C ILE A 75 7.49 -9.90 12.90
N ALA A 76 8.17 -9.31 11.92
CA ALA A 76 9.63 -9.31 11.86
C ALA A 76 10.24 -8.64 13.13
N ILE A 77 9.64 -7.52 13.58
CA ILE A 77 10.02 -6.82 14.81
C ILE A 77 9.78 -7.72 16.04
N ALA A 78 8.61 -8.37 16.12
CA ALA A 78 8.28 -9.28 17.24
C ALA A 78 9.23 -10.48 17.29
N MET A 79 9.55 -11.09 16.13
CA MET A 79 10.53 -12.18 16.05
C MET A 79 11.94 -11.72 16.47
N ALA A 80 12.35 -10.51 16.10
CA ALA A 80 13.64 -9.95 16.49
C ALA A 80 13.71 -9.67 17.99
N SER A 81 12.62 -9.16 18.61
CA SER A 81 12.55 -8.95 20.06
C SER A 81 12.67 -10.25 20.85
N GLU A 82 12.26 -11.37 20.25
CA GLU A 82 12.41 -12.71 20.81
C GLU A 82 13.77 -13.37 20.51
N GLY A 83 14.67 -12.64 19.81
CA GLY A 83 15.99 -13.14 19.42
C GLY A 83 15.95 -14.20 18.30
N LEU A 84 14.79 -14.37 17.62
CA LEU A 84 14.60 -15.36 16.55
C LEU A 84 15.05 -14.87 15.18
N LEU A 85 15.14 -13.56 14.98
CA LEU A 85 15.44 -12.96 13.68
C LEU A 85 16.63 -12.02 13.75
N ALA A 86 17.64 -12.27 12.93
CA ALA A 86 18.78 -11.38 12.78
C ALA A 86 18.43 -10.14 11.95
N LEU A 87 19.15 -9.03 12.16
CA LEU A 87 18.89 -7.76 11.49
C LEU A 87 18.86 -7.86 9.96
N PRO A 88 19.79 -8.52 9.26
CA PRO A 88 19.74 -8.61 7.80
C PRO A 88 18.49 -9.34 7.28
N ALA A 89 18.05 -10.39 7.97
CA ALA A 89 16.85 -11.12 7.63
C ALA A 89 15.59 -10.29 7.87
N GLY A 90 15.53 -9.53 8.97
CA GLY A 90 14.44 -8.60 9.26
C GLY A 90 14.31 -7.49 8.23
N ILE A 91 15.43 -6.91 7.80
CA ILE A 91 15.47 -5.91 6.73
C ILE A 91 15.00 -6.53 5.40
N ALA A 92 15.48 -7.73 5.06
CA ALA A 92 15.07 -8.42 3.83
C ALA A 92 13.57 -8.71 3.81
N LEU A 93 12.98 -9.16 4.93
CA LEU A 93 11.52 -9.33 5.07
C LEU A 93 10.77 -8.01 4.87
N ALA A 94 11.26 -6.92 5.46
CA ALA A 94 10.64 -5.59 5.33
C ALA A 94 10.69 -5.07 3.87
N LEU A 95 11.81 -5.26 3.17
CA LEU A 95 11.93 -4.93 1.74
C LEU A 95 10.95 -5.76 0.91
N GLY A 96 10.85 -7.06 1.20
CA GLY A 96 9.89 -7.95 0.56
C GLY A 96 8.43 -7.52 0.80
N ALA A 97 8.11 -7.05 2.01
CA ALA A 97 6.78 -6.58 2.35
C ALA A 97 6.31 -5.41 1.46
N ASN A 98 7.21 -4.52 1.06
CA ASN A 98 6.91 -3.44 0.11
C ASN A 98 6.51 -3.98 -1.27
N ILE A 99 7.23 -5.01 -1.77
CA ILE A 99 6.86 -5.67 -3.05
C ILE A 99 5.50 -6.37 -2.92
N GLY A 100 5.26 -7.13 -1.84
CA GLY A 100 4.03 -7.86 -1.65
C GLY A 100 2.79 -6.97 -1.67
N THR A 101 2.84 -5.83 -0.98
CA THR A 101 1.77 -4.83 -1.01
C THR A 101 1.59 -4.23 -2.40
N ALA A 102 2.67 -3.88 -3.08
CA ALA A 102 2.61 -3.29 -4.40
C ALA A 102 1.98 -4.26 -5.41
N VAL A 103 2.37 -5.53 -5.41
CA VAL A 103 1.82 -6.55 -6.31
C VAL A 103 0.33 -6.76 -6.07
N THR A 104 -0.12 -6.87 -4.82
CA THR A 104 -1.55 -7.05 -4.51
C THR A 104 -2.37 -5.83 -4.90
N THR A 105 -1.89 -4.62 -4.59
CA THR A 105 -2.54 -3.36 -5.00
C THR A 105 -2.58 -3.23 -6.53
N GLY A 106 -1.48 -3.58 -7.20
CA GLY A 106 -1.39 -3.57 -8.65
C GLY A 106 -2.37 -4.54 -9.31
N LEU A 107 -2.47 -5.76 -8.79
CA LEU A 107 -3.41 -6.76 -9.28
C LEU A 107 -4.86 -6.33 -9.08
N MET A 108 -5.19 -5.79 -7.89
CA MET A 108 -6.53 -5.25 -7.63
C MET A 108 -6.87 -4.06 -8.54
N GLY A 109 -5.93 -3.13 -8.73
CA GLY A 109 -6.12 -2.02 -9.66
C GLY A 109 -6.35 -2.47 -11.10
N TYR A 110 -5.63 -3.50 -11.55
CA TYR A 110 -5.82 -4.08 -12.88
C TYR A 110 -7.16 -4.80 -13.05
N LEU A 111 -7.58 -5.60 -12.05
CA LEU A 111 -8.80 -6.41 -12.12
C LEU A 111 -10.07 -5.60 -11.87
N SER A 112 -10.02 -4.60 -10.97
CA SER A 112 -11.21 -3.88 -10.51
C SER A 112 -11.45 -2.58 -11.27
N SER A 113 -10.43 -1.96 -11.86
CA SER A 113 -10.57 -0.66 -12.50
C SER A 113 -10.86 -0.78 -13.99
N LYS A 114 -11.86 -0.03 -14.43
CA LYS A 114 -12.15 0.20 -15.85
C LYS A 114 -11.30 1.36 -16.40
N SER A 115 -10.81 2.23 -15.54
CA SER A 115 -10.04 3.42 -15.90
C SER A 115 -8.59 3.05 -16.23
N THR A 116 -8.15 3.41 -17.45
CA THR A 116 -6.76 3.23 -17.92
C THR A 116 -5.77 3.96 -17.01
N GLN A 117 -6.16 5.12 -16.48
CA GLN A 117 -5.29 5.92 -15.61
C GLN A 117 -5.09 5.25 -14.24
N ALA A 118 -6.12 4.63 -13.67
CA ALA A 118 -6.00 3.88 -12.43
C ALA A 118 -5.09 2.65 -12.58
N VAL A 119 -5.18 1.95 -13.72
CA VAL A 119 -4.26 0.84 -14.04
C VAL A 119 -2.84 1.34 -14.20
N ARG A 120 -2.60 2.47 -14.90
CA ARG A 120 -1.28 3.10 -15.03
C ARG A 120 -0.70 3.48 -13.66
N ALA A 121 -1.50 4.08 -12.79
CA ALA A 121 -1.08 4.41 -11.43
C ALA A 121 -0.68 3.16 -10.62
N SER A 122 -1.41 2.06 -10.76
CA SER A 122 -1.08 0.77 -10.16
C SER A 122 0.26 0.22 -10.68
N VAL A 123 0.50 0.30 -11.99
CA VAL A 123 1.77 -0.11 -12.61
C VAL A 123 2.93 0.74 -12.10
N VAL A 124 2.76 2.05 -11.98
CA VAL A 124 3.79 2.94 -11.39
C VAL A 124 4.10 2.52 -9.96
N HIS A 125 3.08 2.25 -9.15
CA HIS A 125 3.25 1.81 -7.76
C HIS A 125 4.04 0.49 -7.67
N VAL A 126 3.71 -0.50 -8.50
CA VAL A 126 4.43 -1.78 -8.55
C VAL A 126 5.87 -1.57 -9.00
N ALA A 127 6.08 -0.82 -10.09
CA ALA A 127 7.41 -0.56 -10.63
C ALA A 127 8.30 0.19 -9.64
N PHE A 128 7.76 1.21 -8.96
CA PHE A 128 8.46 1.96 -7.91
C PHE A 128 9.01 1.03 -6.81
N ASN A 129 8.17 0.13 -6.29
CA ASN A 129 8.58 -0.78 -5.22
C ASN A 129 9.58 -1.84 -5.70
N ILE A 130 9.34 -2.45 -6.87
CA ILE A 130 10.24 -3.47 -7.43
C ILE A 130 11.62 -2.85 -7.74
N VAL A 131 11.65 -1.73 -8.46
CA VAL A 131 12.91 -1.05 -8.82
C VAL A 131 13.64 -0.59 -7.55
N GLY A 132 12.90 -0.07 -6.56
CA GLY A 132 13.48 0.31 -5.28
C GLY A 132 14.14 -0.85 -4.57
N VAL A 133 13.46 -1.97 -4.42
CA VAL A 133 14.04 -3.16 -3.76
C VAL A 133 15.21 -3.73 -4.55
N LEU A 134 15.12 -3.78 -5.88
CA LEU A 134 16.23 -4.23 -6.74
C LEU A 134 17.47 -3.35 -6.60
N LEU A 135 17.29 -2.04 -6.45
CA LEU A 135 18.38 -1.10 -6.20
C LEU A 135 19.07 -1.38 -4.86
N TRP A 136 18.28 -1.63 -3.81
CA TRP A 136 18.78 -1.85 -2.46
C TRP A 136 19.24 -3.29 -2.19
N LEU A 137 18.87 -4.27 -3.01
CA LEU A 137 19.30 -5.66 -2.82
C LEU A 137 20.82 -5.83 -2.76
N PRO A 138 21.63 -5.30 -3.71
CA PRO A 138 23.09 -5.35 -3.60
C PRO A 138 23.65 -4.45 -2.48
N LEU A 139 22.90 -3.45 -2.04
CA LEU A 139 23.26 -2.50 -1.00
C LEU A 139 22.70 -2.86 0.38
N ILE A 140 22.18 -4.06 0.57
CA ILE A 140 21.50 -4.45 1.82
C ILE A 140 22.41 -4.31 3.04
N TRP A 141 23.70 -4.61 2.89
CA TRP A 141 24.68 -4.46 3.97
C TRP A 141 24.91 -2.99 4.33
N LEU A 142 24.92 -2.10 3.35
CA LEU A 142 24.94 -0.65 3.59
C LEU A 142 23.67 -0.21 4.36
N LEU A 143 22.51 -0.76 4.02
CA LEU A 143 21.26 -0.46 4.74
C LEU A 143 21.30 -0.98 6.18
N VAL A 144 21.94 -2.15 6.42
CA VAL A 144 22.21 -2.68 7.77
C VAL A 144 23.07 -1.72 8.56
N ASP A 145 24.20 -1.26 8.00
CA ASP A 145 25.11 -0.34 8.67
C ASP A 145 24.45 0.99 9.00
N ILE A 146 23.69 1.54 8.06
CA ILE A 146 22.91 2.77 8.27
C ILE A 146 21.87 2.57 9.38
N ALA A 147 21.15 1.44 9.37
CA ALA A 147 20.14 1.14 10.39
C ALA A 147 20.76 1.07 11.79
N ILE A 148 21.93 0.46 11.91
CA ILE A 148 22.69 0.41 13.17
C ILE A 148 23.10 1.84 13.59
N TRP A 149 23.64 2.62 12.66
CA TRP A 149 24.15 3.97 12.94
C TRP A 149 23.07 4.96 13.39
N ILE A 150 21.86 4.89 12.80
CA ILE A 150 20.74 5.80 13.14
C ILE A 150 19.92 5.33 14.34
N SER A 151 20.21 4.13 14.87
CA SER A 151 19.41 3.53 15.95
C SER A 151 20.12 3.71 17.30
N PRO A 152 19.35 3.85 18.40
CA PRO A 152 19.91 3.84 19.73
C PRO A 152 20.62 2.51 20.01
N SER A 153 21.74 2.57 20.72
CA SER A 153 22.48 1.40 21.19
C SER A 153 22.30 1.18 22.68
N SER A 154 22.34 -0.07 23.11
CA SER A 154 22.25 -0.50 24.52
C SER A 154 23.55 -1.21 24.92
N PRO A 155 24.68 -0.46 25.08
CA PRO A 155 25.97 -1.04 25.34
C PRO A 155 26.09 -1.73 26.70
N GLU A 156 25.15 -1.44 27.61
CA GLU A 156 25.04 -2.08 28.93
C GLU A 156 24.54 -3.53 28.84
N LEU A 157 23.91 -3.90 27.73
CA LEU A 157 23.45 -5.26 27.44
C LEU A 157 24.50 -6.01 26.64
N GLY A 158 24.61 -7.33 26.86
CA GLY A 158 25.52 -8.20 26.14
C GLY A 158 24.79 -9.28 25.32
N GLY A 159 25.43 -9.76 24.27
CA GLY A 159 24.99 -10.94 23.52
C GLY A 159 23.55 -10.86 23.01
N ALA A 160 22.78 -11.93 23.25
CA ALA A 160 21.42 -12.06 22.77
C ALA A 160 20.45 -11.01 23.34
N ALA A 161 20.66 -10.57 24.60
CA ALA A 161 19.80 -9.55 25.23
C ALA A 161 19.97 -8.19 24.51
N ARG A 162 21.18 -7.84 24.12
CA ARG A 162 21.45 -6.63 23.35
C ARG A 162 20.78 -6.70 21.97
N ALA A 163 20.95 -7.82 21.26
CA ALA A 163 20.34 -8.02 19.96
C ALA A 163 18.79 -7.92 20.04
N ALA A 164 18.16 -8.56 21.01
CA ALA A 164 16.71 -8.49 21.23
C ALA A 164 16.22 -7.07 21.55
N SER A 165 17.06 -6.22 22.14
CA SER A 165 16.74 -4.82 22.44
C SER A 165 16.92 -3.90 21.22
N GLU A 166 17.98 -4.07 20.46
CA GLU A 166 18.40 -3.14 19.39
C GLU A 166 17.77 -3.49 18.03
N VAL A 167 17.76 -4.78 17.63
CA VAL A 167 17.36 -5.23 16.30
C VAL A 167 15.93 -4.83 15.90
N PRO A 168 14.92 -4.92 16.79
CA PRO A 168 13.58 -4.47 16.49
C PRO A 168 13.52 -3.02 15.99
N ARG A 169 14.22 -2.14 16.67
CA ARG A 169 14.32 -0.72 16.33
C ARG A 169 15.08 -0.48 15.05
N GLN A 170 16.16 -1.22 14.86
CA GLN A 170 16.98 -1.15 13.65
C GLN A 170 16.18 -1.58 12.41
N ILE A 171 15.34 -2.63 12.49
CA ILE A 171 14.44 -3.05 11.40
C ILE A 171 13.44 -1.93 11.06
N ALA A 172 12.81 -1.33 12.08
CA ALA A 172 11.86 -0.24 11.88
C ALA A 172 12.51 0.98 11.22
N ASN A 173 13.70 1.36 11.70
CA ASN A 173 14.48 2.48 11.15
C ASN A 173 14.95 2.19 9.71
N ALA A 174 15.42 0.97 9.42
CA ALA A 174 15.79 0.56 8.07
C ALA A 174 14.62 0.68 7.10
N ASN A 175 13.43 0.20 7.49
CA ASN A 175 12.23 0.31 6.67
C ASN A 175 11.84 1.78 6.40
N THR A 176 11.90 2.63 7.42
CA THR A 176 11.63 4.06 7.28
C THR A 176 12.66 4.72 6.36
N PHE A 177 13.95 4.48 6.60
CA PHE A 177 15.04 5.02 5.78
C PHE A 177 14.90 4.61 4.31
N PHE A 178 14.69 3.32 4.05
CA PHE A 178 14.44 2.80 2.71
C PHE A 178 13.32 3.57 2.00
N ASN A 179 12.15 3.70 2.64
CA ASN A 179 10.99 4.36 2.02
C ASN A 179 11.25 5.85 1.76
N VAL A 180 11.88 6.57 2.70
CA VAL A 180 12.20 7.99 2.54
C VAL A 180 13.21 8.19 1.42
N ILE A 181 14.32 7.43 1.43
CA ILE A 181 15.37 7.58 0.41
C ILE A 181 14.87 7.16 -0.97
N ASN A 182 14.11 6.07 -1.08
CA ASN A 182 13.49 5.70 -2.35
C ASN A 182 12.60 6.82 -2.91
N THR A 183 11.77 7.43 -2.07
CA THR A 183 10.92 8.54 -2.49
C THR A 183 11.76 9.71 -2.99
N LEU A 184 12.81 10.10 -2.25
CA LEU A 184 13.70 11.19 -2.64
C LEU A 184 14.45 10.90 -3.94
N LEU A 185 14.92 9.65 -4.14
CA LEU A 185 15.63 9.24 -5.35
C LEU A 185 14.70 9.25 -6.57
N PHE A 186 13.47 8.79 -6.42
CA PHE A 186 12.57 8.59 -7.55
C PHE A 186 11.69 9.79 -7.88
N ILE A 187 11.57 10.78 -6.98
CA ILE A 187 10.79 12.00 -7.25
C ILE A 187 11.30 12.76 -8.49
N GLY A 188 12.62 12.73 -8.73
CA GLY A 188 13.24 13.34 -9.91
C GLY A 188 13.03 12.59 -11.22
N VAL A 189 12.62 11.32 -11.16
CA VAL A 189 12.48 10.41 -12.32
C VAL A 189 11.04 9.93 -12.53
N THR A 190 10.06 10.60 -11.94
CA THR A 190 8.63 10.26 -12.07
C THR A 190 8.17 10.17 -13.52
N GLY A 191 8.70 11.02 -14.42
CA GLY A 191 8.40 10.97 -15.84
C GLY A 191 8.88 9.69 -16.55
N TRP A 192 9.88 8.99 -16.01
CA TRP A 192 10.29 7.69 -16.51
C TRP A 192 9.25 6.61 -16.13
N PHE A 193 8.79 6.62 -14.88
CA PHE A 193 7.74 5.70 -14.42
C PHE A 193 6.42 5.92 -15.19
N ALA A 194 6.06 7.18 -15.45
CA ALA A 194 4.89 7.51 -16.26
C ALA A 194 4.99 6.91 -17.67
N ARG A 195 6.11 7.14 -18.37
CA ARG A 195 6.35 6.56 -19.70
C ARG A 195 6.36 5.03 -19.70
N LEU A 196 6.92 4.41 -18.66
CA LEU A 196 6.87 2.96 -18.50
C LEU A 196 5.43 2.46 -18.37
N ALA A 197 4.60 3.13 -17.56
CA ALA A 197 3.20 2.79 -17.39
C ALA A 197 2.40 2.99 -18.69
N GLU A 198 2.62 4.06 -19.43
CA GLU A 198 2.01 4.31 -20.73
C GLU A 198 2.41 3.26 -21.78
N TRP A 199 3.65 2.82 -21.76
CA TRP A 199 4.14 1.77 -22.65
C TRP A 199 3.52 0.40 -22.35
N LEU A 200 3.38 0.06 -21.04
CA LEU A 200 2.79 -1.20 -20.59
C LEU A 200 1.27 -1.22 -20.75
N VAL A 201 0.63 -0.08 -20.47
CA VAL A 201 -0.83 0.07 -20.45
C VAL A 201 -1.23 1.06 -21.53
N ARG A 202 -1.55 0.53 -22.69
CA ARG A 202 -2.03 1.34 -23.82
C ARG A 202 -3.43 1.89 -23.53
N GLU A 203 -3.71 3.10 -23.99
CA GLU A 203 -5.06 3.64 -23.95
C GLU A 203 -6.00 2.71 -24.71
N ARG A 204 -7.12 2.39 -24.09
CA ARG A 204 -8.21 1.81 -24.83
C ARG A 204 -8.79 2.92 -25.69
N ALA A 205 -8.92 2.68 -26.98
CA ALA A 205 -9.62 3.62 -27.85
C ALA A 205 -11.00 3.92 -27.24
N PRO A 206 -11.42 5.19 -27.20
CA PRO A 206 -12.80 5.52 -26.80
C PRO A 206 -13.75 4.63 -27.59
N ARG A 207 -14.72 4.00 -26.93
CA ARG A 207 -15.77 3.27 -27.65
C ARG A 207 -16.46 4.27 -28.54
N GLU A 208 -16.46 4.00 -29.85
CA GLU A 208 -17.19 4.83 -30.82
C GLU A 208 -18.64 4.95 -30.36
N GLY A 209 -19.09 6.17 -30.09
CA GLY A 209 -20.48 6.51 -29.80
C GLY A 209 -20.76 7.17 -28.45
N VAL A 210 -19.81 7.26 -27.54
CA VAL A 210 -19.98 8.02 -26.29
C VAL A 210 -19.15 9.29 -26.35
N ILE A 211 -19.82 10.44 -26.46
CA ILE A 211 -19.16 11.76 -26.39
C ILE A 211 -18.95 12.04 -24.89
N ILE A 212 -17.75 11.78 -24.41
CA ILE A 212 -17.31 12.09 -23.03
C ILE A 212 -16.78 13.53 -23.03
N GLU A 213 -17.61 14.47 -23.44
CA GLU A 213 -17.28 15.90 -23.28
C GLU A 213 -18.09 16.46 -22.12
N PRO A 214 -17.42 17.11 -21.16
CA PRO A 214 -18.14 17.80 -20.09
C PRO A 214 -19.00 18.91 -20.68
N GLU A 215 -20.28 18.97 -20.29
CA GLU A 215 -21.25 19.92 -20.83
C GLU A 215 -21.03 21.33 -20.26
N PHE A 216 -20.62 21.41 -18.99
CA PHE A 216 -20.51 22.66 -18.26
C PHE A 216 -19.06 23.15 -18.02
N LEU A 217 -18.04 22.38 -18.44
CA LEU A 217 -16.64 22.77 -18.25
C LEU A 217 -16.10 23.45 -19.51
N ASP A 218 -15.73 24.74 -19.38
CA ASP A 218 -15.10 25.52 -20.44
C ASP A 218 -13.68 25.93 -19.98
N GLU A 219 -12.67 25.62 -20.81
CA GLU A 219 -11.27 25.97 -20.55
C GLU A 219 -11.05 27.46 -20.29
N VAL A 220 -11.82 28.33 -20.98
CA VAL A 220 -11.73 29.78 -20.81
C VAL A 220 -12.15 30.22 -19.40
N ALA A 221 -13.10 29.52 -18.80
CA ALA A 221 -13.60 29.80 -17.48
C ALA A 221 -12.64 29.36 -16.36
N LEU A 222 -11.68 28.48 -16.63
CA LEU A 222 -10.64 28.06 -15.65
C LEU A 222 -9.78 29.23 -15.16
N ALA A 223 -9.66 30.29 -15.94
CA ALA A 223 -8.95 31.51 -15.56
C ALA A 223 -9.61 32.26 -14.40
N VAL A 224 -10.91 32.03 -14.12
CA VAL A 224 -11.68 32.69 -13.05
C VAL A 224 -12.13 31.64 -12.02
N PRO A 225 -11.46 31.53 -10.84
CA PRO A 225 -11.71 30.45 -9.89
C PRO A 225 -13.15 30.28 -9.43
N SER A 226 -13.90 31.38 -9.26
CA SER A 226 -15.30 31.35 -8.85
C SER A 226 -16.23 30.77 -9.95
N VAL A 227 -15.94 31.08 -11.22
CA VAL A 227 -16.70 30.57 -12.36
C VAL A 227 -16.35 29.11 -12.59
N ALA A 228 -15.06 28.74 -12.53
CA ALA A 228 -14.60 27.38 -12.64
C ALA A 228 -15.26 26.47 -11.57
N LEU A 229 -15.33 26.93 -10.32
CA LEU A 229 -15.96 26.20 -9.23
C LEU A 229 -17.47 26.02 -9.46
N GLN A 230 -18.14 27.01 -10.03
CA GLN A 230 -19.57 26.90 -10.36
C GLN A 230 -19.79 25.91 -11.51
N GLN A 231 -18.94 25.91 -12.52
CA GLN A 231 -19.01 24.94 -13.63
C GLN A 231 -18.79 23.51 -13.14
N VAL A 232 -17.78 23.28 -12.28
CA VAL A 232 -17.57 21.98 -11.64
C VAL A 232 -18.80 21.52 -10.86
N ARG A 233 -19.47 22.42 -10.16
CA ARG A 233 -20.74 22.09 -9.45
C ARG A 233 -21.85 21.66 -10.38
N LEU A 234 -22.00 22.33 -11.51
CA LEU A 234 -23.02 21.99 -12.52
C LEU A 234 -22.73 20.63 -13.15
N GLU A 235 -21.45 20.38 -13.49
CA GLU A 235 -21.04 19.10 -14.06
C GLU A 235 -21.21 17.95 -13.06
N LEU A 236 -20.87 18.13 -11.80
CA LEU A 236 -21.14 17.15 -10.74
C LEU A 236 -22.65 16.91 -10.56
N GLY A 237 -23.48 17.95 -10.73
CA GLY A 237 -24.93 17.81 -10.74
C GLY A 237 -25.41 16.92 -11.89
N ARG A 238 -24.90 17.16 -13.11
CA ARG A 238 -25.20 16.36 -14.30
C ARG A 238 -24.81 14.88 -14.13
N VAL A 239 -23.58 14.64 -13.67
CA VAL A 239 -23.10 13.27 -13.36
C VAL A 239 -24.00 12.58 -12.32
N GLY A 240 -24.40 13.35 -11.28
CA GLY A 240 -25.32 12.85 -10.27
C GLY A 240 -26.70 12.47 -10.82
N GLU A 241 -27.25 13.27 -11.74
CA GLU A 241 -28.54 13.00 -12.40
C GLU A 241 -28.46 11.77 -13.31
N ILE A 242 -27.39 11.62 -14.10
CA ILE A 242 -27.15 10.43 -14.93
C ILE A 242 -27.08 9.18 -14.03
N THR A 243 -26.29 9.23 -12.97
CA THR A 243 -26.13 8.11 -12.03
C THR A 243 -27.47 7.74 -11.36
N LEU A 244 -28.24 8.75 -10.94
CA LEU A 244 -29.57 8.52 -10.35
C LEU A 244 -30.51 7.88 -11.35
N GLY A 245 -30.51 8.34 -12.61
CA GLY A 245 -31.30 7.75 -13.70
C GLY A 245 -30.93 6.28 -13.92
N MET A 246 -29.64 5.96 -13.98
CA MET A 246 -29.19 4.57 -14.10
C MET A 246 -29.69 3.71 -12.94
N LEU A 247 -29.60 4.19 -11.69
CA LEU A 247 -30.10 3.48 -10.52
C LEU A 247 -31.64 3.25 -10.56
N GLN A 248 -32.37 4.22 -11.06
CA GLN A 248 -33.84 4.08 -11.23
C GLN A 248 -34.19 3.06 -12.29
N ASP A 249 -33.42 2.99 -13.38
CA ASP A 249 -33.66 2.08 -14.51
C ASP A 249 -33.23 0.63 -14.20
N ILE A 250 -32.25 0.40 -13.33
CA ILE A 250 -31.80 -0.95 -12.94
C ILE A 250 -32.91 -1.78 -12.35
N ARG A 251 -33.71 -1.23 -11.46
CA ARG A 251 -34.73 -1.98 -10.73
C ARG A 251 -35.82 -2.58 -11.61
N PRO A 252 -36.46 -1.82 -12.54
CA PRO A 252 -37.43 -2.38 -13.48
C PRO A 252 -36.80 -3.36 -14.49
N ALA A 253 -35.62 -3.05 -15.04
CA ALA A 253 -34.89 -3.91 -15.96
C ALA A 253 -34.53 -5.27 -15.32
N PHE A 254 -34.07 -5.27 -14.07
CA PHE A 254 -33.78 -6.49 -13.32
C PHE A 254 -35.03 -7.33 -13.06
N ARG A 255 -36.18 -6.70 -12.71
CA ARG A 255 -37.44 -7.39 -12.50
C ARG A 255 -38.00 -8.01 -13.79
N ALA A 256 -37.84 -7.30 -14.91
CA ALA A 256 -38.25 -7.77 -16.22
C ALA A 256 -37.32 -8.83 -16.81
N ARG A 257 -36.14 -9.06 -16.21
CA ARG A 257 -35.04 -9.90 -16.73
C ARG A 257 -34.59 -9.46 -18.14
N ASP A 258 -34.67 -8.17 -18.41
CA ASP A 258 -34.30 -7.58 -19.69
C ASP A 258 -32.76 -7.34 -19.72
N MET A 259 -32.05 -8.33 -20.24
CA MET A 259 -30.60 -8.27 -20.36
C MET A 259 -30.10 -7.21 -21.34
N GLY A 260 -30.91 -6.86 -22.34
CA GLY A 260 -30.63 -5.80 -23.31
C GLY A 260 -30.59 -4.44 -22.61
N HIS A 261 -31.67 -4.15 -21.87
CA HIS A 261 -31.76 -2.90 -21.12
C HIS A 261 -30.73 -2.78 -20.01
N LEU A 262 -30.38 -3.88 -19.33
CA LEU A 262 -29.28 -3.89 -18.35
C LEU A 262 -27.91 -3.61 -19.00
N ALA A 263 -27.68 -4.12 -20.21
CA ALA A 263 -26.45 -3.82 -20.96
C ALA A 263 -26.41 -2.37 -21.45
N ASP A 264 -27.56 -1.75 -21.76
CA ASP A 264 -27.64 -0.33 -22.11
C ASP A 264 -27.35 0.56 -20.92
N ILE A 265 -27.89 0.24 -19.73
CA ILE A 265 -27.57 0.95 -18.49
C ILE A 265 -26.06 0.87 -18.18
N ALA A 266 -25.45 -0.32 -18.35
CA ALA A 266 -24.03 -0.49 -18.13
C ALA A 266 -23.17 0.31 -19.13
N ARG A 267 -23.68 0.61 -20.34
CA ARG A 267 -22.98 1.48 -21.31
C ARG A 267 -23.02 2.96 -20.91
N ARG A 268 -24.06 3.39 -20.19
CA ARG A 268 -24.16 4.77 -19.66
C ARG A 268 -23.15 5.07 -18.54
N ASP A 269 -22.53 4.05 -17.95
CA ASP A 269 -21.43 4.20 -17.03
C ASP A 269 -20.22 4.91 -17.69
N ASP A 270 -20.04 4.70 -19.00
CA ASP A 270 -19.03 5.38 -19.79
C ASP A 270 -19.30 6.89 -19.97
N GLU A 271 -20.51 7.39 -19.63
CA GLU A 271 -20.87 8.83 -19.64
C GLU A 271 -20.55 9.51 -18.31
N VAL A 272 -20.27 8.72 -17.27
CA VAL A 272 -19.99 9.18 -15.90
C VAL A 272 -18.48 9.18 -15.61
N ASP A 273 -17.73 8.26 -16.23
CA ASP A 273 -16.29 8.11 -16.11
C ASP A 273 -15.52 9.14 -16.93
#